data_59decd9587056cd17eb3055ac5131961
#
_entry.id   59decd9587056cd17eb3055ac5131961
#
_cell.length_a   1.000
_cell.length_b   1.000
_cell.length_c   1.000
_cell.angle_alpha   90.00
_cell.angle_beta   90.00
_cell.angle_gamma   90.00
#
_symmetry.space_group_name_H-M   'P 1'
#
loop_
_entity.id
_entity.type
_entity.pdbx_description
1 polymer ?
#
loop_
_entity_poly.entity_id
_entity_poly.type
_entity_poly.pdbx_seq_one_letter_code
_entity_poly.pdbx_strand_id
1 'polypeptide(L)'
;MKKATAVSIGLALAALAVQARGASSVAVGIKEFKFAPAALEVPRGTTVTWVNHDEETHTITSTTGAFASRGLGNDETFAQTFTRPGAYEYFCALHPKMRATVIVK
;
A
#
# COMPACT_ATOMS: atom_id res chain seq x y z
N MET A 1 27.51 -24.04 30.13
CA MET A 1 26.29 -24.30 30.57
C MET A 1 25.29 -23.29 30.13
N LYS A 2 25.17 -22.29 30.84
CA LYS A 2 24.18 -21.33 30.59
C LYS A 2 24.29 -20.71 29.24
N LYS A 3 25.45 -20.72 28.68
CA LYS A 3 25.62 -20.06 27.40
C LYS A 3 24.78 -20.64 26.33
N ALA A 4 24.59 -21.90 26.34
CA ALA A 4 23.81 -22.52 25.28
C ALA A 4 22.43 -21.91 25.16
N THR A 5 21.89 -21.52 26.25
CA THR A 5 20.57 -20.93 26.25
C THR A 5 20.51 -19.64 25.48
N ALA A 6 21.53 -18.85 25.64
CA ALA A 6 21.56 -17.57 24.95
C ALA A 6 21.55 -17.75 23.44
N VAL A 7 22.21 -18.76 22.98
CA VAL A 7 22.26 -19.02 21.56
C VAL A 7 20.89 -19.30 20.99
N SER A 8 20.12 -20.07 21.71
CA SER A 8 18.80 -20.41 21.25
C SER A 8 17.92 -19.18 21.08
N ILE A 9 18.05 -18.28 21.98
CA ILE A 9 17.26 -17.05 21.92
C ILE A 9 17.55 -16.29 20.67
N GLY A 10 18.80 -16.21 20.31
CA GLY A 10 19.16 -15.48 19.12
C GLY A 10 18.53 -16.03 17.86
N LEU A 11 18.44 -17.34 17.79
CA LEU A 11 17.82 -17.95 16.61
C LEU A 11 16.35 -17.63 16.51
N ALA A 12 15.67 -17.60 17.62
CA ALA A 12 14.25 -17.30 17.60
C ALA A 12 14.00 -15.90 17.07
N LEU A 13 14.83 -14.95 17.45
CA LEU A 13 14.66 -13.59 17.00
C LEU A 13 14.84 -13.46 15.50
N ALA A 14 15.79 -14.18 14.97
CA ALA A 14 16.02 -14.11 13.53
C ALA A 14 14.81 -14.60 12.76
N ALA A 15 14.18 -15.63 13.23
CA ALA A 15 13.00 -16.16 12.56
C ALA A 15 11.86 -15.15 12.53
N LEU A 16 11.68 -14.44 13.63
CA LEU A 16 10.63 -13.44 13.69
C LEU A 16 10.87 -12.30 12.72
N ALA A 17 12.10 -11.90 12.57
CA ALA A 17 12.42 -10.82 11.65
C ALA A 17 12.06 -11.18 10.22
N VAL A 18 12.26 -12.42 9.82
CA VAL A 18 11.92 -12.86 8.50
C VAL A 18 10.41 -12.77 8.26
N GLN A 19 9.65 -13.19 9.23
CA GLN A 19 8.21 -13.16 9.08
C GLN A 19 7.67 -11.74 8.93
N ALA A 20 8.25 -10.83 9.64
CA ALA A 20 7.76 -9.44 9.62
C ALA A 20 7.81 -8.84 8.22
N ARG A 21 8.78 -9.24 7.41
CA ARG A 21 8.92 -8.65 6.10
C ARG A 21 7.80 -9.00 5.14
N GLY A 22 7.11 -10.13 5.36
CA GLY A 22 6.06 -10.55 4.48
C GLY A 22 4.75 -9.81 4.67
N ALA A 23 4.70 -8.94 5.67
CA ALA A 23 3.44 -8.29 6.02
C ALA A 23 3.53 -6.77 5.85
N SER A 24 4.13 -6.30 4.77
CA SER A 24 4.29 -4.87 4.54
C SER A 24 2.96 -4.21 4.26
N SER A 25 2.81 -3.00 4.76
CA SER A 25 1.64 -2.19 4.52
C SER A 25 2.06 -0.73 4.44
N VAL A 26 1.48 0.00 3.50
CA VAL A 26 1.85 1.38 3.20
C VAL A 26 0.58 2.17 2.95
N ALA A 27 0.57 3.44 3.34
CA ALA A 27 -0.59 4.30 3.15
C ALA A 27 -0.32 5.36 2.11
N VAL A 28 -1.36 5.69 1.33
CA VAL A 28 -1.37 6.82 0.39
C VAL A 28 -2.49 7.73 0.84
N GLY A 29 -2.19 9.01 1.05
CA GLY A 29 -3.20 9.99 1.41
C GLY A 29 -3.75 10.68 0.19
N ILE A 30 -5.04 11.03 0.24
CA ILE A 30 -5.66 11.87 -0.78
C ILE A 30 -5.99 13.18 -0.10
N LYS A 31 -5.37 14.27 -0.56
CA LYS A 31 -5.59 15.57 0.02
C LYS A 31 -5.42 16.64 -1.05
N GLU A 32 -6.32 17.62 -1.03
CA GLU A 32 -6.28 18.72 -2.00
C GLU A 32 -6.27 18.19 -3.43
N PHE A 33 -7.09 17.16 -3.66
CA PHE A 33 -7.24 16.54 -4.97
C PHE A 33 -5.93 15.97 -5.51
N LYS A 34 -5.09 15.42 -4.63
CA LYS A 34 -3.83 14.81 -5.01
C LYS A 34 -3.62 13.53 -4.24
N PHE A 35 -3.02 12.55 -4.91
CA PHE A 35 -2.53 11.34 -4.25
C PHE A 35 -1.11 11.60 -3.76
N ALA A 36 -0.85 11.29 -2.49
CA ALA A 36 0.47 11.52 -1.91
C ALA A 36 0.95 10.28 -1.15
N PRO A 37 2.06 9.71 -1.56
CA PRO A 37 2.91 10.10 -2.69
C PRO A 37 2.29 9.73 -4.03
N ALA A 38 2.62 10.49 -5.07
CA ALA A 38 2.10 10.22 -6.42
C ALA A 38 2.84 9.08 -7.09
N ALA A 39 4.05 8.78 -6.67
CA ALA A 39 4.80 7.64 -7.16
C ALA A 39 5.26 6.85 -5.94
N LEU A 40 4.89 5.57 -5.88
CA LEU A 40 5.15 4.74 -4.73
C LEU A 40 5.76 3.42 -5.19
N GLU A 41 6.93 3.07 -4.67
CA GLU A 41 7.54 1.76 -4.93
C GLU A 41 7.35 0.87 -3.73
N VAL A 42 6.91 -0.37 -3.96
CA VAL A 42 6.71 -1.34 -2.88
C VAL A 42 7.17 -2.71 -3.34
N PRO A 43 7.60 -3.56 -2.41
CA PRO A 43 7.85 -4.96 -2.75
C PRO A 43 6.53 -5.70 -2.98
N ARG A 44 6.58 -6.75 -3.77
CA ARG A 44 5.40 -7.58 -3.97
C ARG A 44 4.93 -8.13 -2.63
N GLY A 45 3.64 -8.30 -2.49
CA GLY A 45 3.02 -8.75 -1.24
C GLY A 45 2.59 -7.59 -0.34
N THR A 46 2.88 -6.36 -0.73
CA THR A 46 2.51 -5.19 0.05
C THR A 46 1.04 -4.87 -0.12
N THR A 47 0.38 -4.50 0.97
CA THR A 47 -0.97 -3.94 0.93
C THR A 47 -0.84 -2.42 0.97
N VAL A 48 -1.42 -1.76 -0.02
CA VAL A 48 -1.48 -0.30 -0.05
C VAL A 48 -2.87 0.12 0.36
N THR A 49 -2.97 1.05 1.29
CA THR A 49 -4.25 1.57 1.78
C THR A 49 -4.33 3.05 1.45
N TRP A 50 -5.37 3.43 0.73
CA TRP A 50 -5.65 4.84 0.42
C TRP A 50 -6.64 5.39 1.42
N VAL A 51 -6.41 6.62 1.87
CA VAL A 51 -7.29 7.30 2.81
C VAL A 51 -7.67 8.64 2.20
N ASN A 52 -8.96 8.90 2.06
CA ASN A 52 -9.43 10.18 1.53
C ASN A 52 -9.57 11.19 2.65
N HIS A 53 -8.70 12.20 2.65
CA HIS A 53 -8.74 13.28 3.64
C HIS A 53 -9.47 14.51 3.13
N ASP A 54 -9.99 14.46 1.90
CA ASP A 54 -10.78 15.58 1.35
C ASP A 54 -12.24 15.44 1.71
N GLU A 55 -12.96 16.52 1.63
CA GLU A 55 -14.42 16.48 1.79
C GLU A 55 -15.08 15.87 0.57
N GLU A 56 -14.50 16.09 -0.61
CA GLU A 56 -15.04 15.55 -1.85
C GLU A 56 -14.80 14.07 -1.97
N THR A 57 -15.69 13.39 -2.67
CA THR A 57 -15.56 11.96 -2.95
C THR A 57 -14.51 11.74 -4.02
N HIS A 58 -13.65 10.75 -3.82
CA HIS A 58 -12.63 10.35 -4.78
C HIS A 58 -12.68 8.85 -5.00
N THR A 59 -12.10 8.38 -6.09
CA THR A 59 -11.95 6.94 -6.35
C THR A 59 -10.51 6.59 -6.61
N ILE A 60 -10.20 5.30 -6.45
CA ILE A 60 -8.91 4.74 -6.85
C ILE A 60 -9.24 3.78 -8.00
N THR A 61 -8.94 4.20 -9.23
CA THR A 61 -9.34 3.45 -10.42
C THR A 61 -8.12 3.12 -11.26
N SER A 62 -7.80 1.85 -11.38
CA SER A 62 -6.69 1.39 -12.21
C SER A 62 -6.98 1.68 -13.67
N THR A 63 -5.96 2.13 -14.43
CA THR A 63 -6.14 2.39 -15.85
C THR A 63 -6.34 1.12 -16.67
N THR A 64 -5.99 -0.04 -16.12
CA THR A 64 -6.11 -1.32 -16.82
C THR A 64 -7.19 -2.22 -16.25
N GLY A 65 -7.90 -1.77 -15.23
CA GLY A 65 -8.94 -2.58 -14.61
C GLY A 65 -8.41 -3.55 -13.57
N ALA A 66 -7.15 -3.41 -13.16
CA ALA A 66 -6.58 -4.33 -12.17
C ALA A 66 -7.23 -4.18 -10.80
N PHE A 67 -7.73 -3.00 -10.48
CA PHE A 67 -8.46 -2.74 -9.24
C PHE A 67 -9.31 -1.49 -9.41
N ALA A 68 -10.32 -1.39 -8.57
CA ALA A 68 -11.18 -0.20 -8.57
C ALA A 68 -11.89 -0.10 -7.23
N SER A 69 -11.85 1.08 -6.63
CA SER A 69 -12.60 1.32 -5.41
C SER A 69 -14.00 1.82 -5.76
N ARG A 70 -14.89 1.78 -4.76
CA ARG A 70 -16.10 2.57 -4.83
C ARG A 70 -15.73 4.02 -4.57
N GLY A 71 -16.69 4.92 -4.62
CA GLY A 71 -16.45 6.31 -4.21
C GLY A 71 -16.12 6.36 -2.73
N LEU A 72 -15.03 7.04 -2.39
CA LEU A 72 -14.58 7.18 -1.01
C LEU A 72 -14.94 8.59 -0.55
N GLY A 73 -15.77 8.68 0.49
CA GLY A 73 -16.04 9.96 1.13
C GLY A 73 -14.94 10.31 2.11
N ASN A 74 -15.15 11.39 2.86
CA ASN A 74 -14.16 11.86 3.83
C ASN A 74 -13.81 10.76 4.81
N ASP A 75 -12.51 10.55 5.01
CA ASP A 75 -11.92 9.56 5.94
C ASP A 75 -12.20 8.09 5.58
N GLU A 76 -12.81 7.83 4.44
CA GLU A 76 -13.00 6.45 3.99
C GLU A 76 -11.74 5.93 3.31
N THR A 77 -11.60 4.61 3.29
CA THR A 77 -10.38 3.95 2.85
C THR A 77 -10.65 2.87 1.83
N PHE A 78 -9.62 2.54 1.05
CA PHE A 78 -9.61 1.42 0.13
C PHE A 78 -8.23 0.77 0.22
N ALA A 79 -8.18 -0.57 0.21
CA ALA A 79 -6.92 -1.29 0.30
C ALA A 79 -6.81 -2.29 -0.84
N GLN A 80 -5.59 -2.44 -1.36
CA GLN A 80 -5.30 -3.40 -2.42
C GLN A 80 -3.95 -4.04 -2.13
N THR A 81 -3.88 -5.36 -2.18
CA THR A 81 -2.63 -6.09 -2.00
C THR A 81 -2.05 -6.37 -3.39
N PHE A 82 -0.77 -6.04 -3.57
CA PHE A 82 -0.10 -6.17 -4.86
C PHE A 82 0.83 -7.37 -4.83
N THR A 83 0.49 -8.42 -5.57
CA THR A 83 1.27 -9.65 -5.56
C THR A 83 2.10 -9.83 -6.83
N ARG A 84 1.87 -9.04 -7.87
CA ARG A 84 2.58 -9.17 -9.14
C ARG A 84 3.43 -7.93 -9.40
N PRO A 85 4.69 -8.10 -9.80
CA PRO A 85 5.53 -6.96 -10.18
C PRO A 85 4.93 -6.21 -11.36
N GLY A 86 5.16 -4.92 -11.40
CA GLY A 86 4.70 -4.10 -12.51
C GLY A 86 4.44 -2.67 -12.08
N ALA A 87 4.10 -1.83 -13.04
CA ALA A 87 3.72 -0.45 -12.80
C ALA A 87 2.20 -0.34 -12.96
N TYR A 88 1.55 0.13 -11.92
CA TYR A 88 0.09 0.21 -11.87
C TYR A 88 -0.32 1.67 -11.80
N GLU A 89 -0.70 2.23 -12.94
CA GLU A 89 -1.20 3.59 -13.00
C GLU A 89 -2.66 3.62 -12.58
N TYR A 90 -3.04 4.67 -11.86
CA TYR A 90 -4.42 4.83 -11.43
C TYR A 90 -4.80 6.31 -11.40
N PHE A 91 -6.08 6.56 -11.28
CA PHE A 91 -6.62 7.91 -11.32
C PHE A 91 -7.93 7.95 -10.55
N CYS A 92 -8.43 9.16 -10.33
CA CYS A 92 -9.75 9.33 -9.74
C CYS A 92 -10.77 9.45 -10.88
N ALA A 93 -11.77 8.58 -10.91
CA ALA A 93 -12.75 8.58 -11.98
C ALA A 93 -13.61 9.84 -12.00
N LEU A 94 -13.75 10.48 -10.84
CA LEU A 94 -14.54 11.73 -10.75
C LEU A 94 -13.70 12.96 -11.10
N HIS A 95 -12.38 12.84 -11.02
CA HIS A 95 -11.44 13.94 -11.28
C HIS A 95 -10.26 13.38 -12.04
N PRO A 96 -10.39 13.10 -13.35
CA PRO A 96 -9.40 12.29 -14.08
C PRO A 96 -7.99 12.86 -14.15
N LYS A 97 -7.80 14.13 -13.81
CA LYS A 97 -6.45 14.70 -13.78
C LYS A 97 -5.68 14.27 -12.54
N MET A 98 -6.36 13.74 -11.51
CA MET A 98 -5.69 13.16 -10.35
C MET A 98 -5.15 11.80 -10.76
N ARG A 99 -3.83 11.68 -10.85
CA ARG A 99 -3.17 10.46 -11.32
C ARG A 99 -1.98 10.12 -10.47
N ALA A 100 -1.68 8.82 -10.38
CA ALA A 100 -0.55 8.35 -9.60
C ALA A 100 -0.17 6.95 -10.06
N THR A 101 0.91 6.40 -9.50
CA THR A 101 1.42 5.09 -9.90
C THR A 101 1.94 4.35 -8.68
N VAL A 102 1.63 3.06 -8.61
CA VAL A 102 2.28 2.15 -7.68
C VAL A 102 3.20 1.25 -8.50
N ILE A 103 4.48 1.21 -8.12
CA ILE A 103 5.45 0.34 -8.77
C ILE A 103 5.74 -0.81 -7.83
N VAL A 104 5.45 -2.02 -8.29
CA VAL A 104 5.62 -3.22 -7.49
C VAL A 104 6.87 -3.93 -7.97
N LYS A 105 7.82 -4.13 -7.07
CA LYS A 105 9.07 -4.79 -7.38
C LYS A 105 8.92 -6.30 -7.15
#